data_1504e088eb62141840e0aa84b0f071bd
#
_entry.id   1504e088eb62141840e0aa84b0f071bd
#
_cell.length_a   1.000
_cell.length_b   1.000
_cell.length_c   1.000
_cell.angle_alpha   90.00
_cell.angle_beta   90.00
_cell.angle_gamma   90.00
#
_symmetry.space_group_name_H-M   'P 1'
#
loop_
_entity.id
_entity.type
_entity.pdbx_description
1 polymer ?
#
loop_
_entity_poly.entity_id
_entity_poly.type
_entity_poly.pdbx_seq_one_letter_code
_entity_poly.pdbx_strand_id
1 'polypeptide(L)'
;TLNITPTPNSQFQLKGLIEGKFDIAMTAIDNVIAYSEGQGATKTDVEPDIFAFMGGDNGFLRLIAVPEVKTIADLRGKQVSVDALTTGYAFVLRKILNNAGLKPEEFEFVRAGGVMQRYQALMKKEHAATLLISPFEVNAEAAGFTRLADGSEALGNYQGLVGATRRSWAKANEAQLIGYIRGYREGLDWLYNPANKAEAIAILRKNVPSLSEDLAAKSYDILLHPKNGFERNAALNVEGVKTALQLRSEYG
;
A
#
# COMPACT_ATOMS: atom_id res chain seq x y z
N THR A 1 -22.58 -4.96 -10.62
CA THR A 1 -22.31 -5.34 -9.21
C THR A 1 -20.82 -5.60 -9.07
N LEU A 2 -20.19 -5.07 -8.02
CA LEU A 2 -18.79 -5.28 -7.68
C LEU A 2 -18.69 -6.25 -6.49
N ASN A 3 -17.97 -7.35 -6.67
CA ASN A 3 -17.66 -8.28 -5.59
C ASN A 3 -16.25 -7.99 -5.05
N ILE A 4 -16.15 -7.56 -3.80
CA ILE A 4 -14.86 -7.22 -3.16
C ILE A 4 -14.41 -8.38 -2.28
N THR A 5 -13.18 -8.84 -2.50
CA THR A 5 -12.54 -9.90 -1.73
C THR A 5 -11.27 -9.38 -1.07
N PRO A 6 -11.24 -9.21 0.25
CA PRO A 6 -10.00 -8.92 0.98
C PRO A 6 -9.00 -10.05 0.82
N THR A 7 -7.73 -9.71 0.62
CA THR A 7 -6.65 -10.68 0.44
C THR A 7 -5.63 -10.59 1.57
N PRO A 8 -5.08 -11.72 2.06
CA PRO A 8 -4.19 -11.74 3.23
C PRO A 8 -2.80 -11.16 2.94
N ASN A 9 -2.34 -11.22 1.68
CA ASN A 9 -1.03 -10.73 1.25
C ASN A 9 -0.99 -10.56 -0.27
N SER A 10 0.07 -9.93 -0.78
CA SER A 10 0.26 -9.67 -2.20
C SER A 10 0.47 -10.94 -3.02
N GLN A 11 1.12 -11.96 -2.46
CA GLN A 11 1.37 -13.23 -3.15
C GLN A 11 0.06 -13.93 -3.54
N PHE A 12 -0.86 -14.06 -2.58
CA PHE A 12 -2.21 -14.61 -2.82
C PHE A 12 -3.00 -13.77 -3.82
N GLN A 13 -2.91 -12.44 -3.69
CA GLN A 13 -3.62 -11.50 -4.57
C GLN A 13 -3.15 -11.61 -6.02
N LEU A 14 -1.83 -11.51 -6.25
CA LEU A 14 -1.28 -11.50 -7.60
C LEU A 14 -1.38 -12.86 -8.27
N LYS A 15 -1.12 -13.96 -7.53
CA LYS A 15 -1.37 -15.31 -8.06
C LYS A 15 -2.84 -15.45 -8.50
N GLY A 16 -3.78 -15.04 -7.66
CA GLY A 16 -5.21 -15.09 -8.00
C GLY A 16 -5.60 -14.19 -9.17
N LEU A 17 -4.99 -13.01 -9.33
CA LEU A 17 -5.21 -12.14 -10.49
C LEU A 17 -4.68 -12.80 -11.77
N ILE A 18 -3.45 -13.27 -11.76
CA ILE A 18 -2.76 -13.86 -12.92
C ILE A 18 -3.47 -15.14 -13.38
N GLU A 19 -3.88 -15.99 -12.45
CA GLU A 19 -4.56 -17.26 -12.72
C GLU A 19 -6.08 -17.14 -12.94
N GLY A 20 -6.64 -15.92 -12.91
CA GLY A 20 -8.02 -15.66 -13.26
C GLY A 20 -9.04 -15.83 -12.14
N LYS A 21 -8.60 -16.00 -10.90
CA LYS A 21 -9.50 -16.01 -9.73
C LYS A 21 -10.07 -14.63 -9.44
N PHE A 22 -9.32 -13.58 -9.72
CA PHE A 22 -9.73 -12.18 -9.63
C PHE A 22 -9.63 -11.53 -10.99
N ASP A 23 -10.54 -10.61 -11.30
CA ASP A 23 -10.54 -9.85 -12.55
C ASP A 23 -9.71 -8.58 -12.43
N ILE A 24 -9.84 -7.89 -11.30
CA ILE A 24 -9.14 -6.65 -10.97
C ILE A 24 -8.50 -6.79 -9.59
N ALA A 25 -7.30 -6.26 -9.42
CA ALA A 25 -6.65 -6.11 -8.12
C ALA A 25 -6.27 -4.66 -7.88
N MET A 26 -6.56 -4.15 -6.67
CA MET A 26 -5.94 -2.92 -6.16
C MET A 26 -4.67 -3.33 -5.43
N THR A 27 -3.52 -3.02 -6.00
CA THR A 27 -2.21 -3.54 -5.54
C THR A 27 -1.10 -2.47 -5.67
N ALA A 28 0.06 -2.69 -5.06
CA ALA A 28 1.21 -1.82 -5.28
C ALA A 28 1.74 -1.96 -6.71
N ILE A 29 2.17 -0.85 -7.34
CA ILE A 29 2.73 -0.86 -8.72
C ILE A 29 3.90 -1.82 -8.84
N ASP A 30 4.75 -1.91 -7.82
CA ASP A 30 5.89 -2.82 -7.83
C ASP A 30 5.50 -4.29 -7.98
N ASN A 31 4.36 -4.72 -7.45
CA ASN A 31 3.85 -6.08 -7.67
C ASN A 31 3.57 -6.34 -9.15
N VAL A 32 2.97 -5.38 -9.86
CA VAL A 32 2.74 -5.51 -11.29
C VAL A 32 4.06 -5.62 -12.04
N ILE A 33 5.03 -4.76 -11.73
CA ILE A 33 6.38 -4.80 -12.30
C ILE A 33 7.05 -6.14 -12.02
N ALA A 34 7.09 -6.57 -10.75
CA ALA A 34 7.76 -7.79 -10.32
C ALA A 34 7.27 -9.03 -11.07
N TYR A 35 5.97 -9.21 -11.16
CA TYR A 35 5.42 -10.38 -11.85
C TYR A 35 5.57 -10.30 -13.36
N SER A 36 5.48 -9.11 -13.96
CA SER A 36 5.72 -8.92 -15.40
C SER A 36 7.17 -9.19 -15.81
N GLU A 37 8.13 -8.96 -14.90
CA GLU A 37 9.57 -9.19 -15.11
C GLU A 37 10.05 -10.56 -14.59
N GLY A 38 9.13 -11.46 -14.24
CA GLY A 38 9.48 -12.79 -13.72
C GLY A 38 10.13 -12.80 -12.33
N GLN A 39 10.05 -11.68 -11.60
CA GLN A 39 10.58 -11.49 -10.24
C GLN A 39 9.49 -11.54 -9.16
N GLY A 40 8.32 -12.10 -9.48
CA GLY A 40 7.22 -12.22 -8.54
C GLY A 40 7.59 -12.99 -7.27
N ALA A 41 7.05 -12.57 -6.13
CA ALA A 41 7.36 -13.17 -4.83
C ALA A 41 6.81 -14.62 -4.66
N THR A 42 6.01 -15.10 -5.60
CA THR A 42 5.58 -16.51 -5.70
C THR A 42 5.45 -16.91 -7.17
N LYS A 43 5.60 -18.20 -7.45
CA LYS A 43 5.40 -18.74 -8.81
C LYS A 43 3.90 -18.76 -9.14
N THR A 44 3.60 -18.55 -10.41
CA THR A 44 2.27 -18.67 -11.01
C THR A 44 2.23 -19.86 -11.97
N ASP A 45 1.06 -20.46 -12.12
CA ASP A 45 0.88 -21.64 -12.99
C ASP A 45 0.73 -21.25 -14.47
N VAL A 46 0.61 -19.95 -14.74
CA VAL A 46 0.55 -19.34 -16.08
C VAL A 46 1.46 -18.12 -16.15
N GLU A 47 1.90 -17.79 -17.37
CA GLU A 47 2.69 -16.57 -17.60
C GLU A 47 1.87 -15.32 -17.25
N PRO A 48 2.47 -14.34 -16.55
CA PRO A 48 1.80 -13.10 -16.20
C PRO A 48 1.45 -12.26 -17.43
N ASP A 49 0.16 -12.00 -17.63
CA ASP A 49 -0.39 -11.11 -18.67
C ASP A 49 -1.04 -9.88 -18.04
N ILE A 50 -0.39 -9.27 -17.08
CA ILE A 50 -0.95 -8.18 -16.27
C ILE A 50 -0.42 -6.81 -16.67
N PHE A 51 -1.21 -5.78 -16.35
CA PHE A 51 -0.80 -4.38 -16.47
C PHE A 51 -1.56 -3.50 -15.47
N ALA A 52 -0.97 -2.35 -15.12
CA ALA A 52 -1.65 -1.31 -14.38
C ALA A 52 -2.46 -0.43 -15.33
N PHE A 53 -3.73 -0.23 -15.04
CA PHE A 53 -4.65 0.56 -15.89
C PHE A 53 -5.07 1.89 -15.26
N MET A 54 -4.81 2.09 -13.97
CA MET A 54 -5.06 3.36 -13.27
C MET A 54 -4.17 3.50 -12.04
N GLY A 55 -3.92 4.76 -11.60
CA GLY A 55 -3.28 5.08 -10.33
C GLY A 55 -4.30 5.19 -9.20
N GLY A 56 -3.88 4.90 -7.97
CA GLY A 56 -4.71 5.01 -6.76
C GLY A 56 -4.19 6.06 -5.79
N ASP A 57 -2.90 6.00 -5.46
CA ASP A 57 -2.26 6.93 -4.54
C ASP A 57 -0.76 7.10 -4.82
N ASN A 58 -0.17 8.11 -4.18
CA ASN A 58 1.24 8.45 -4.29
C ASN A 58 2.09 7.89 -3.12
N GLY A 59 1.66 6.76 -2.54
CA GLY A 59 2.44 6.03 -1.54
C GLY A 59 2.53 6.74 -0.18
N PHE A 60 1.41 6.99 0.48
CA PHE A 60 1.35 7.56 1.83
C PHE A 60 1.74 6.55 2.92
N LEU A 61 2.90 5.96 2.76
CA LEU A 61 3.48 5.00 3.70
C LEU A 61 4.12 5.72 4.89
N ARG A 62 3.87 5.21 6.10
CA ARG A 62 4.47 5.70 7.35
C ARG A 62 5.20 4.57 8.03
N LEU A 63 6.45 4.80 8.43
CA LEU A 63 7.20 3.88 9.27
C LEU A 63 6.77 4.08 10.71
N ILE A 64 6.05 3.10 11.24
CA ILE A 64 5.53 3.09 12.61
C ILE A 64 6.26 2.02 13.41
N ALA A 65 6.69 2.38 14.61
CA ALA A 65 7.43 1.53 15.53
C ALA A 65 6.74 1.40 16.89
N VAL A 66 7.09 0.36 17.62
CA VAL A 66 6.67 0.18 19.02
C VAL A 66 7.07 1.39 19.89
N PRO A 67 6.37 1.66 21.01
CA PRO A 67 6.59 2.87 21.80
C PRO A 67 8.01 3.05 22.34
N GLU A 68 8.75 1.97 22.50
CA GLU A 68 10.12 1.95 23.03
C GLU A 68 11.17 2.41 22.00
N VAL A 69 10.83 2.36 20.71
CA VAL A 69 11.68 2.81 19.59
C VAL A 69 11.33 4.26 19.28
N LYS A 70 12.29 5.17 19.42
CA LYS A 70 12.11 6.61 19.23
C LYS A 70 12.78 7.16 17.97
N THR A 71 13.80 6.47 17.50
CA THR A 71 14.58 6.83 16.30
C THR A 71 14.76 5.61 15.40
N ILE A 72 15.11 5.83 14.13
CA ILE A 72 15.46 4.73 13.22
C ILE A 72 16.69 3.97 13.73
N ALA A 73 17.63 4.65 14.37
CA ALA A 73 18.83 4.00 14.96
C ALA A 73 18.48 2.96 16.03
N ASP A 74 17.38 3.13 16.74
CA ASP A 74 16.92 2.19 17.77
C ASP A 74 16.39 0.87 17.17
N LEU A 75 16.24 0.79 15.84
CA LEU A 75 15.88 -0.45 15.13
C LEU A 75 17.08 -1.38 14.92
N ARG A 76 18.29 -0.97 15.31
CA ARG A 76 19.48 -1.82 15.20
C ARG A 76 19.30 -3.10 16.02
N GLY A 77 19.53 -4.24 15.37
CA GLY A 77 19.35 -5.57 15.96
C GLY A 77 17.89 -6.01 16.13
N LYS A 78 16.92 -5.25 15.57
CA LYS A 78 15.49 -5.55 15.74
C LYS A 78 14.86 -6.10 14.46
N GLN A 79 13.73 -6.77 14.65
CA GLN A 79 12.88 -7.24 13.55
C GLN A 79 11.95 -6.13 13.07
N VAL A 80 11.89 -5.95 11.75
CA VAL A 80 10.94 -5.07 11.06
C VAL A 80 10.11 -5.88 10.07
N SER A 81 8.80 -5.65 10.02
CA SER A 81 7.95 -6.54 9.22
C SER A 81 7.62 -5.96 7.85
N VAL A 82 7.48 -6.90 6.90
CA VAL A 82 7.10 -6.66 5.51
C VAL A 82 6.06 -7.68 5.05
N ASP A 83 5.42 -7.44 3.91
CA ASP A 83 4.50 -8.41 3.28
C ASP A 83 5.28 -9.64 2.79
N ALA A 84 6.28 -9.39 1.94
CA ALA A 84 7.28 -10.36 1.52
C ALA A 84 8.63 -9.65 1.31
N LEU A 85 9.73 -10.40 1.28
CA LEU A 85 11.08 -9.81 1.32
C LEU A 85 11.47 -9.04 0.05
N THR A 86 10.82 -9.35 -1.07
CA THR A 86 11.09 -8.80 -2.41
C THR A 86 9.93 -7.98 -2.96
N THR A 87 9.06 -7.44 -2.09
CA THR A 87 7.98 -6.53 -2.50
C THR A 87 8.44 -5.07 -2.47
N GLY A 88 7.78 -4.20 -3.26
CA GLY A 88 8.12 -2.79 -3.36
C GLY A 88 8.11 -2.07 -2.02
N TYR A 89 7.19 -2.38 -1.13
CA TYR A 89 7.17 -1.77 0.21
C TYR A 89 8.33 -2.25 1.10
N ALA A 90 8.86 -3.46 0.88
CA ALA A 90 10.10 -3.88 1.53
C ALA A 90 11.29 -3.05 1.03
N PHE A 91 11.33 -2.73 -0.27
CA PHE A 91 12.36 -1.86 -0.84
C PHE A 91 12.24 -0.42 -0.37
N VAL A 92 11.00 0.12 -0.27
CA VAL A 92 10.76 1.43 0.36
C VAL A 92 11.28 1.46 1.79
N LEU A 93 10.98 0.42 2.58
CA LEU A 93 11.47 0.33 3.96
C LEU A 93 13.00 0.26 4.02
N ARG A 94 13.64 -0.56 3.17
CA ARG A 94 15.12 -0.58 3.05
C ARG A 94 15.68 0.80 2.73
N LYS A 95 15.10 1.51 1.78
CA LYS A 95 15.55 2.85 1.40
C LYS A 95 15.46 3.84 2.55
N ILE A 96 14.34 3.83 3.29
CA ILE A 96 14.17 4.68 4.49
C ILE A 96 15.25 4.37 5.53
N LEU A 97 15.47 3.10 5.83
CA LEU A 97 16.46 2.69 6.83
C LEU A 97 17.89 3.02 6.39
N ASN A 98 18.23 2.75 5.13
CA ASN A 98 19.54 3.05 4.56
C ASN A 98 19.82 4.56 4.52
N ASN A 99 18.84 5.39 4.15
CA ASN A 99 18.98 6.85 4.16
C ASN A 99 19.26 7.39 5.58
N ALA A 100 18.78 6.70 6.61
CA ALA A 100 19.05 7.01 8.00
C ALA A 100 20.35 6.36 8.54
N GLY A 101 21.14 5.72 7.68
CA GLY A 101 22.44 5.12 8.02
C GLY A 101 22.36 3.73 8.66
N LEU A 102 21.19 3.06 8.61
CA LEU A 102 21.03 1.68 9.09
C LEU A 102 21.32 0.71 7.95
N LYS A 103 22.33 -0.14 8.12
CA LYS A 103 22.77 -1.09 7.08
C LYS A 103 21.88 -2.35 7.08
N PRO A 104 21.79 -3.09 5.95
CA PRO A 104 20.95 -4.27 5.82
C PRO A 104 21.22 -5.38 6.86
N GLU A 105 22.48 -5.52 7.30
CA GLU A 105 22.90 -6.50 8.31
C GLU A 105 22.60 -6.08 9.76
N GLU A 106 22.13 -4.86 9.96
CA GLU A 106 21.85 -4.32 11.29
C GLU A 106 20.39 -4.47 11.73
N PHE A 107 19.52 -5.02 10.86
CA PHE A 107 18.12 -5.34 11.18
C PHE A 107 17.66 -6.59 10.44
N GLU A 108 16.55 -7.17 10.86
CA GLU A 108 16.00 -8.37 10.24
C GLU A 108 14.61 -8.09 9.66
N PHE A 109 14.38 -8.46 8.39
CA PHE A 109 13.04 -8.47 7.83
C PHE A 109 12.29 -9.75 8.20
N VAL A 110 11.08 -9.58 8.77
CA VAL A 110 10.15 -10.68 9.04
C VAL A 110 8.87 -10.55 8.19
N ARG A 111 8.35 -11.68 7.70
CA ARG A 111 7.11 -11.71 6.93
C ARG A 111 5.92 -11.70 7.88
N ALA A 112 5.04 -10.72 7.75
CA ALA A 112 3.83 -10.61 8.55
C ALA A 112 2.56 -10.39 7.69
N GLY A 113 2.67 -10.53 6.36
CA GLY A 113 1.54 -10.43 5.45
C GLY A 113 1.15 -9.00 5.07
N GLY A 114 -0.10 -8.82 4.62
CA GLY A 114 -0.64 -7.56 4.19
C GLY A 114 -0.68 -6.50 5.29
N VAL A 115 -1.12 -5.30 4.94
CA VAL A 115 -1.08 -4.15 5.87
C VAL A 115 -1.88 -4.39 7.16
N MET A 116 -3.03 -5.06 7.05
CA MET A 116 -3.87 -5.39 8.20
C MET A 116 -3.15 -6.35 9.16
N GLN A 117 -2.51 -7.39 8.61
CA GLN A 117 -1.77 -8.39 9.40
C GLN A 117 -0.56 -7.75 10.08
N ARG A 118 0.20 -6.91 9.36
CA ARG A 118 1.33 -6.17 9.92
C ARG A 118 0.91 -5.22 11.04
N TYR A 119 -0.21 -4.51 10.84
CA TYR A 119 -0.77 -3.65 11.89
C TYR A 119 -1.11 -4.45 13.14
N GLN A 120 -1.84 -5.57 13.00
CA GLN A 120 -2.22 -6.42 14.13
C GLN A 120 -1.02 -6.98 14.88
N ALA A 121 0.01 -7.44 14.15
CA ALA A 121 1.25 -7.95 14.73
C ALA A 121 2.06 -6.85 15.42
N LEU A 122 2.13 -5.63 14.83
CA LEU A 122 2.77 -4.48 15.47
C LEU A 122 2.08 -4.09 16.77
N MET A 123 0.74 -4.05 16.79
CA MET A 123 -0.03 -3.74 18.00
C MET A 123 0.21 -4.73 19.14
N LYS A 124 0.53 -5.98 18.81
CA LYS A 124 0.96 -7.02 19.77
C LYS A 124 2.46 -6.97 20.09
N LYS A 125 3.20 -6.06 19.45
CA LYS A 125 4.67 -5.93 19.57
C LYS A 125 5.43 -7.20 19.15
N GLU A 126 4.89 -7.95 18.18
CA GLU A 126 5.54 -9.15 17.63
C GLU A 126 6.79 -8.80 16.79
N HIS A 127 6.91 -7.54 16.36
CA HIS A 127 8.08 -6.94 15.70
C HIS A 127 8.20 -5.46 16.08
N ALA A 128 9.36 -4.85 15.83
CA ALA A 128 9.65 -3.51 16.32
C ALA A 128 9.06 -2.38 15.46
N ALA A 129 8.94 -2.58 14.15
CA ALA A 129 8.40 -1.56 13.23
C ALA A 129 7.86 -2.16 11.94
N THR A 130 7.03 -1.39 11.23
CA THR A 130 6.54 -1.71 9.90
C THR A 130 6.06 -0.46 9.16
N LEU A 131 5.88 -0.55 7.83
CA LEU A 131 5.18 0.47 7.05
C LEU A 131 3.67 0.27 7.14
N LEU A 132 2.97 1.30 7.55
CA LEU A 132 1.50 1.35 7.59
C LEU A 132 0.97 2.47 6.68
N ILE A 133 -0.31 2.40 6.39
CA ILE A 133 -1.09 3.42 5.67
C ILE A 133 -2.35 3.73 6.47
N SER A 134 -2.99 4.89 6.19
CA SER A 134 -4.26 5.26 6.82
C SER A 134 -5.36 4.22 6.53
N PRO A 135 -6.12 3.87 7.58
CA PRO A 135 -6.18 4.49 8.92
C PRO A 135 -5.27 3.82 9.98
N PHE A 136 -4.48 2.83 9.63
CA PHE A 136 -3.78 1.97 10.60
C PHE A 136 -2.66 2.71 11.34
N GLU A 137 -1.90 3.59 10.65
CA GLU A 137 -0.87 4.38 11.30
C GLU A 137 -1.46 5.39 12.28
N VAL A 138 -2.60 6.00 11.92
CA VAL A 138 -3.31 6.96 12.79
C VAL A 138 -3.77 6.27 14.08
N ASN A 139 -4.28 5.05 13.96
CA ASN A 139 -4.74 4.25 15.10
C ASN A 139 -3.57 3.80 15.98
N ALA A 140 -2.44 3.38 15.37
CA ALA A 140 -1.23 3.01 16.10
C ALA A 140 -0.64 4.21 16.86
N GLU A 141 -0.54 5.38 16.23
CA GLU A 141 -0.07 6.61 16.89
C GLU A 141 -0.95 7.00 18.08
N ALA A 142 -2.28 6.90 17.92
CA ALA A 142 -3.21 7.16 19.03
C ALA A 142 -3.04 6.18 20.19
N ALA A 143 -2.55 4.97 19.92
CA ALA A 143 -2.20 3.97 20.92
C ALA A 143 -0.76 4.13 21.49
N GLY A 144 -0.05 5.22 21.15
CA GLY A 144 1.27 5.56 21.69
C GLY A 144 2.44 4.98 20.89
N PHE A 145 2.20 4.40 19.71
CA PHE A 145 3.26 3.96 18.81
C PHE A 145 3.96 5.16 18.15
N THR A 146 5.21 5.01 17.79
CA THR A 146 6.06 6.11 17.31
C THR A 146 6.11 6.13 15.78
N ARG A 147 5.79 7.27 15.15
CA ARG A 147 6.12 7.51 13.74
C ARG A 147 7.60 7.87 13.63
N LEU A 148 8.35 7.07 12.87
CA LEU A 148 9.78 7.29 12.65
C LEU A 148 10.10 8.01 11.34
N ALA A 149 9.28 7.80 10.30
CA ALA A 149 9.48 8.41 8.98
C ALA A 149 8.18 8.44 8.15
N ASP A 150 8.17 9.32 7.17
CA ASP A 150 7.17 9.40 6.12
C ASP A 150 7.80 8.99 4.77
N GLY A 151 7.18 8.02 4.09
CA GLY A 151 7.70 7.51 2.82
C GLY A 151 7.71 8.56 1.71
N SER A 152 6.75 9.48 1.68
CA SER A 152 6.69 10.55 0.69
C SER A 152 7.80 11.58 0.88
N GLU A 153 8.24 11.81 2.12
CA GLU A 153 9.40 12.67 2.41
C GLU A 153 10.71 11.99 2.02
N ALA A 154 10.81 10.67 2.25
CA ALA A 154 12.02 9.90 1.98
C ALA A 154 12.26 9.64 0.48
N LEU A 155 11.20 9.51 -0.31
CA LEU A 155 11.27 9.08 -1.72
C LEU A 155 10.87 10.18 -2.73
N GLY A 156 10.19 11.24 -2.30
CA GLY A 156 9.58 12.22 -3.20
C GLY A 156 8.39 11.61 -3.96
N ASN A 157 8.50 11.52 -5.28
CA ASN A 157 7.47 10.86 -6.10
C ASN A 157 7.53 9.35 -5.95
N TYR A 158 6.39 8.74 -5.65
CA TYR A 158 6.24 7.28 -5.63
C TYR A 158 4.83 6.92 -6.07
N GLN A 159 4.69 5.97 -7.00
CA GLN A 159 3.39 5.38 -7.31
C GLN A 159 3.13 4.26 -6.32
N GLY A 160 2.18 4.43 -5.45
CA GLY A 160 1.77 3.41 -4.48
C GLY A 160 0.79 2.42 -5.08
N LEU A 161 -0.49 2.59 -4.74
CA LEU A 161 -1.57 1.73 -5.21
C LEU A 161 -1.91 1.98 -6.69
N VAL A 162 -2.20 0.90 -7.41
CA VAL A 162 -2.70 0.91 -8.79
C VAL A 162 -3.84 -0.08 -8.94
N GLY A 163 -4.73 0.17 -9.89
CA GLY A 163 -5.63 -0.85 -10.42
C GLY A 163 -4.90 -1.69 -11.46
N ALA A 164 -4.88 -3.00 -11.29
CA ALA A 164 -4.25 -3.95 -12.20
C ALA A 164 -5.23 -5.02 -12.67
N THR A 165 -5.05 -5.49 -13.90
CA THR A 165 -5.83 -6.57 -14.51
C THR A 165 -5.01 -7.32 -15.56
N ARG A 166 -5.53 -8.47 -16.05
CA ARG A 166 -4.95 -9.18 -17.20
C ARG A 166 -5.31 -8.45 -18.51
N ARG A 167 -4.36 -8.37 -19.45
CA ARG A 167 -4.62 -7.79 -20.79
C ARG A 167 -5.67 -8.58 -21.55
N SER A 168 -5.64 -9.91 -21.46
CA SER A 168 -6.62 -10.82 -22.06
C SER A 168 -8.03 -10.56 -21.51
N TRP A 169 -8.16 -10.40 -20.19
CA TRP A 169 -9.45 -10.09 -19.57
C TRP A 169 -9.94 -8.69 -19.95
N ALA A 170 -9.07 -7.69 -19.90
CA ALA A 170 -9.42 -6.31 -20.28
C ALA A 170 -9.94 -6.22 -21.71
N LYS A 171 -9.30 -6.93 -22.66
CA LYS A 171 -9.72 -6.98 -24.06
C LYS A 171 -11.10 -7.64 -24.22
N ALA A 172 -11.37 -8.70 -23.46
CA ALA A 172 -12.66 -9.41 -23.53
C ALA A 172 -13.79 -8.69 -22.77
N ASN A 173 -13.45 -7.80 -21.82
CA ASN A 173 -14.38 -7.15 -20.88
C ASN A 173 -14.18 -5.63 -20.83
N GLU A 174 -13.94 -5.00 -21.98
CA GLU A 174 -13.61 -3.56 -22.07
C GLU A 174 -14.66 -2.67 -21.40
N ALA A 175 -15.94 -2.95 -21.65
CA ALA A 175 -17.04 -2.19 -21.08
C ALA A 175 -17.06 -2.26 -19.53
N GLN A 176 -16.75 -3.43 -18.97
CA GLN A 176 -16.68 -3.63 -17.52
C GLN A 176 -15.48 -2.88 -16.91
N LEU A 177 -14.32 -2.92 -17.58
CA LEU A 177 -13.13 -2.19 -17.13
C LEU A 177 -13.35 -0.67 -17.16
N ILE A 178 -13.93 -0.15 -18.24
CA ILE A 178 -14.30 1.27 -18.35
C ILE A 178 -15.32 1.64 -17.27
N GLY A 179 -16.32 0.78 -17.05
CA GLY A 179 -17.31 0.96 -15.99
C GLY A 179 -16.68 1.01 -14.60
N TYR A 180 -15.68 0.16 -14.34
CA TYR A 180 -14.92 0.16 -13.08
C TYR A 180 -14.15 1.48 -12.87
N ILE A 181 -13.39 1.92 -13.89
CA ILE A 181 -12.63 3.18 -13.83
C ILE A 181 -13.57 4.37 -13.61
N ARG A 182 -14.71 4.40 -14.32
CA ARG A 182 -15.71 5.47 -14.16
C ARG A 182 -16.26 5.49 -12.74
N GLY A 183 -16.73 4.34 -12.24
CA GLY A 183 -17.28 4.26 -10.88
C GLY A 183 -16.24 4.60 -9.79
N TYR A 184 -14.97 4.23 -9.99
CA TYR A 184 -13.88 4.61 -9.10
C TYR A 184 -13.68 6.14 -9.08
N ARG A 185 -13.67 6.79 -10.25
CA ARG A 185 -13.55 8.26 -10.35
C ARG A 185 -14.76 8.98 -9.76
N GLU A 186 -15.96 8.50 -10.02
CA GLU A 186 -17.20 9.05 -9.40
C GLU A 186 -17.13 8.94 -7.86
N GLY A 187 -16.61 7.82 -7.35
CA GLY A 187 -16.37 7.63 -5.91
C GLY A 187 -15.35 8.62 -5.35
N LEU A 188 -14.28 8.90 -6.07
CA LEU A 188 -13.28 9.93 -5.68
C LEU A 188 -13.89 11.34 -5.70
N ASP A 189 -14.66 11.69 -6.73
CA ASP A 189 -15.32 12.99 -6.82
C ASP A 189 -16.32 13.19 -5.66
N TRP A 190 -17.03 12.11 -5.30
CA TRP A 190 -17.92 12.11 -4.14
C TRP A 190 -17.13 12.32 -2.82
N LEU A 191 -16.01 11.60 -2.63
CA LEU A 191 -15.14 11.72 -1.46
C LEU A 191 -14.53 13.12 -1.32
N TYR A 192 -14.10 13.72 -2.44
CA TYR A 192 -13.51 15.06 -2.46
C TYR A 192 -14.52 16.19 -2.32
N ASN A 193 -15.82 15.91 -2.37
CA ASN A 193 -16.85 16.90 -2.10
C ASN A 193 -17.01 17.12 -0.57
N PRO A 194 -16.70 18.32 -0.04
CA PRO A 194 -16.76 18.57 1.39
C PRO A 194 -18.14 18.32 2.03
N ALA A 195 -19.21 18.42 1.24
CA ALA A 195 -20.58 18.14 1.71
C ALA A 195 -20.75 16.67 2.15
N ASN A 196 -19.93 15.76 1.62
CA ASN A 196 -20.02 14.33 1.91
C ASN A 196 -19.08 13.88 3.05
N LYS A 197 -18.28 14.80 3.63
CA LYS A 197 -17.26 14.46 4.65
C LYS A 197 -17.84 13.66 5.81
N ALA A 198 -18.96 14.08 6.36
CA ALA A 198 -19.58 13.41 7.51
C ALA A 198 -20.02 11.97 7.16
N GLU A 199 -20.63 11.79 5.99
CA GLU A 199 -21.05 10.47 5.53
C GLU A 199 -19.84 9.58 5.20
N ALA A 200 -18.80 10.12 4.57
CA ALA A 200 -17.56 9.39 4.29
C ALA A 200 -16.88 8.90 5.58
N ILE A 201 -16.82 9.72 6.62
CA ILE A 201 -16.32 9.36 7.95
C ILE A 201 -17.19 8.24 8.57
N ALA A 202 -18.51 8.34 8.46
CA ALA A 202 -19.43 7.30 8.95
C ALA A 202 -19.22 5.96 8.23
N ILE A 203 -19.04 5.98 6.89
CA ILE A 203 -18.74 4.79 6.09
C ILE A 203 -17.38 4.18 6.51
N LEU A 204 -16.33 5.01 6.69
CA LEU A 204 -15.03 4.55 7.16
C LEU A 204 -15.14 3.84 8.50
N ARG A 205 -15.82 4.43 9.47
CA ARG A 205 -16.05 3.85 10.81
C ARG A 205 -16.84 2.54 10.76
N LYS A 206 -17.85 2.46 9.90
CA LYS A 206 -18.61 1.23 9.68
C LYS A 206 -17.73 0.06 9.22
N ASN A 207 -16.73 0.33 8.39
CA ASN A 207 -15.82 -0.68 7.84
C ASN A 207 -14.57 -0.91 8.71
N VAL A 208 -14.21 0.06 9.57
CA VAL A 208 -13.10 -0.02 10.54
C VAL A 208 -13.60 0.37 11.92
N PRO A 209 -14.33 -0.53 12.62
CA PRO A 209 -15.00 -0.20 13.88
C PRO A 209 -14.09 0.23 15.03
N SER A 210 -12.78 -0.04 14.93
CA SER A 210 -11.77 0.39 15.92
C SER A 210 -11.47 1.88 15.87
N LEU A 211 -11.93 2.62 14.84
CA LEU A 211 -11.69 4.06 14.73
C LEU A 211 -12.73 4.86 15.54
N SER A 212 -12.23 5.74 16.40
CA SER A 212 -13.04 6.84 16.93
C SER A 212 -13.41 7.82 15.81
N GLU A 213 -14.37 8.71 16.08
CA GLU A 213 -14.77 9.72 15.10
C GLU A 213 -13.60 10.65 14.73
N ASP A 214 -12.83 11.10 15.73
CA ASP A 214 -11.68 11.98 15.52
C ASP A 214 -10.59 11.30 14.69
N LEU A 215 -10.29 10.01 14.94
CA LEU A 215 -9.31 9.26 14.16
C LEU A 215 -9.79 8.99 12.73
N ALA A 216 -11.07 8.77 12.54
CA ALA A 216 -11.66 8.61 11.21
C ALA A 216 -11.64 9.95 10.44
N ALA A 217 -11.92 11.08 11.10
CA ALA A 217 -11.80 12.40 10.50
C ALA A 217 -10.34 12.72 10.12
N LYS A 218 -9.39 12.43 11.00
CA LYS A 218 -7.95 12.57 10.70
C LYS A 218 -7.52 11.70 9.52
N SER A 219 -7.99 10.46 9.47
CA SER A 219 -7.72 9.54 8.36
C SER A 219 -8.31 10.06 7.04
N TYR A 220 -9.53 10.58 7.06
CA TYR A 220 -10.16 11.21 5.90
C TYR A 220 -9.29 12.36 5.35
N ASP A 221 -8.82 13.26 6.22
CA ASP A 221 -8.01 14.41 5.81
C ASP A 221 -6.63 13.97 5.24
N ILE A 222 -6.05 12.88 5.73
CA ILE A 222 -4.81 12.28 5.19
C ILE A 222 -5.06 11.64 3.82
N LEU A 223 -6.10 10.81 3.70
CA LEU A 223 -6.41 10.08 2.46
C LEU A 223 -6.82 11.01 1.32
N LEU A 224 -7.41 12.16 1.63
CA LEU A 224 -7.84 13.15 0.63
C LEU A 224 -6.93 14.39 0.59
N HIS A 225 -5.71 14.29 1.13
CA HIS A 225 -4.76 15.38 1.05
C HIS A 225 -4.42 15.70 -0.42
N PRO A 226 -4.51 16.97 -0.88
CA PRO A 226 -4.43 17.32 -2.30
C PRO A 226 -3.16 16.88 -3.01
N LYS A 227 -2.05 16.79 -2.26
CA LYS A 227 -0.73 16.44 -2.82
C LYS A 227 -0.34 14.97 -2.57
N ASN A 228 -0.67 14.44 -1.40
CA ASN A 228 -0.14 13.15 -0.93
C ASN A 228 -1.24 12.11 -0.67
N GLY A 229 -2.50 12.42 -0.96
CA GLY A 229 -3.64 11.52 -0.81
C GLY A 229 -3.93 10.66 -2.03
N PHE A 230 -5.18 10.25 -2.18
CA PHE A 230 -5.64 9.55 -3.37
C PHE A 230 -5.50 10.41 -4.62
N GLU A 231 -5.06 9.79 -5.72
CA GLU A 231 -4.97 10.46 -7.02
C GLU A 231 -6.39 10.74 -7.58
N ARG A 232 -6.77 12.00 -7.57
CA ARG A 232 -8.15 12.43 -7.87
C ARG A 232 -8.66 12.00 -9.25
N ASN A 233 -7.77 11.94 -10.25
CA ASN A 233 -8.12 11.59 -11.61
C ASN A 233 -7.88 10.10 -11.92
N ALA A 234 -7.47 9.31 -10.94
CA ALA A 234 -7.02 7.94 -11.11
C ALA A 234 -5.87 7.82 -12.15
N ALA A 235 -5.08 8.88 -12.34
CA ALA A 235 -3.94 8.90 -13.25
C ALA A 235 -2.74 8.16 -12.64
N LEU A 236 -1.93 7.52 -13.51
CA LEU A 236 -0.64 6.97 -13.09
C LEU A 236 0.38 8.10 -12.92
N ASN A 237 1.06 8.11 -11.79
CA ASN A 237 2.21 8.97 -11.55
C ASN A 237 3.46 8.34 -12.18
N VAL A 238 3.76 8.71 -13.42
CA VAL A 238 4.87 8.12 -14.21
C VAL A 238 6.21 8.29 -13.50
N GLU A 239 6.49 9.45 -12.88
CA GLU A 239 7.72 9.66 -12.12
C GLU A 239 7.77 8.75 -10.88
N GLY A 240 6.62 8.53 -10.24
CA GLY A 240 6.50 7.59 -9.14
C GLY A 240 6.70 6.12 -9.57
N VAL A 241 6.30 5.75 -10.79
CA VAL A 241 6.61 4.43 -11.38
C VAL A 241 8.12 4.29 -11.62
N LYS A 242 8.79 5.33 -12.13
CA LYS A 242 10.26 5.32 -12.29
C LYS A 242 10.98 5.12 -10.96
N THR A 243 10.50 5.75 -9.89
CA THR A 243 11.04 5.53 -8.54
C THR A 243 10.87 4.07 -8.10
N ALA A 244 9.72 3.45 -8.34
CA ALA A 244 9.51 2.04 -8.02
C ALA A 244 10.45 1.11 -8.81
N LEU A 245 10.67 1.38 -10.11
CA LEU A 245 11.64 0.67 -10.95
C LEU A 245 13.07 0.84 -10.43
N GLN A 246 13.46 2.05 -10.04
CA GLN A 246 14.78 2.32 -9.47
C GLN A 246 15.01 1.56 -8.17
N LEU A 247 14.04 1.55 -7.25
CA LEU A 247 14.13 0.78 -6.00
C LEU A 247 14.24 -0.72 -6.27
N ARG A 248 13.50 -1.23 -7.26
CA ARG A 248 13.61 -2.63 -7.67
C ARG A 248 14.98 -2.95 -8.27
N SER A 249 15.55 -2.06 -9.07
CA SER A 249 16.91 -2.21 -9.60
C SER A 249 17.99 -2.15 -8.51
N GLU A 250 17.75 -1.38 -7.44
CA GLU A 250 18.70 -1.22 -6.33
C GLU A 250 18.65 -2.41 -5.33
N TYR A 251 17.47 -3.01 -5.12
CA TYR A 251 17.23 -3.97 -4.02
C TYR A 251 16.64 -5.32 -4.46
N GLY A 252 16.21 -5.46 -5.71
CA GLY A 252 15.54 -6.66 -6.25
C GLY A 252 16.43 -7.75 -6.82
#